data_8301cb0834d98ee30c0db4b9a60606fd
#
_entry.id   8301cb0834d98ee30c0db4b9a60606fd
#
_cell.length_a   1.000
_cell.length_b   1.000
_cell.length_c   1.000
_cell.angle_alpha   90.00
_cell.angle_beta   90.00
_cell.angle_gamma   90.00
#
_symmetry.space_group_name_H-M   'P 1'
#
loop_
_entity.id
_entity.type
_entity.pdbx_description
1 polymer ?
#
loop_
_entity_poly.entity_id
_entity_poly.type
_entity_poly.pdbx_seq_one_letter_code
_entity_poly.pdbx_strand_id
1 'polypeptide(L)'
;CFNYFKDRLARFYGTVVMHDRDNSTDFNKCTPYPVFIEEKDAELKAREYYIMHDYPACGQQLRKWCEDILSNLYPDTLLRKRDPRTGKTVDTSLNDRIVCLSDYCKKEFIDFDDFKDLKIYKDNVLNTVSHYDVSSPIYGNEILSIMKILSKLDLIRLNKKQIDVNRKLGIELTADDGRAVTICIDIRSDKINILEYNGDKNISYYTKCTVCKIIDNGTPMDINPKVTYDSIYEAYWYYIGRYGCDSTINLLNVLQDHGTFIKDKS
;
A
#
# COMPACT_ATOMS: atom_id res chain seq x y z
N CYS A 1 -1.62 29.56 1.71
CA CYS A 1 -0.34 29.69 2.45
C CYS A 1 -0.39 28.98 3.80
N PHE A 2 -1.45 29.15 4.62
CA PHE A 2 -1.50 28.58 5.98
C PHE A 2 -1.40 27.04 6.00
N ASN A 3 -2.15 26.33 5.17
CA ASN A 3 -2.12 24.86 5.11
C ASN A 3 -0.75 24.30 4.68
N TYR A 4 -0.05 24.99 3.79
CA TYR A 4 1.28 24.58 3.36
C TYR A 4 2.32 24.63 4.50
N PHE A 5 2.26 25.67 5.34
CA PHE A 5 3.12 25.78 6.51
C PHE A 5 2.72 24.83 7.64
N LYS A 6 1.41 24.59 7.81
CA LYS A 6 0.88 23.65 8.79
C LYS A 6 1.49 22.26 8.64
N ASP A 7 1.47 21.68 7.44
CA ASP A 7 1.97 20.34 7.18
C ASP A 7 3.50 20.20 7.39
N ARG A 8 4.26 21.27 7.20
CA ARG A 8 5.70 21.27 7.44
C ARG A 8 6.09 21.51 8.89
N LEU A 9 5.38 22.36 9.59
CA LEU A 9 5.71 22.76 10.96
C LEU A 9 5.11 21.81 12.01
N ALA A 10 3.98 21.17 11.73
CA ALA A 10 3.32 20.23 12.65
C ALA A 10 4.21 19.07 13.09
N ARG A 11 5.17 18.66 12.25
CA ARG A 11 6.14 17.60 12.59
C ARG A 11 7.10 17.99 13.72
N PHE A 12 7.27 19.28 14.01
CA PHE A 12 8.28 19.78 14.94
C PHE A 12 7.72 20.57 16.12
N TYR A 13 6.58 21.25 15.95
CA TYR A 13 6.11 22.26 16.92
C TYR A 13 4.65 22.10 17.36
N GLY A 14 3.93 21.14 16.80
CA GLY A 14 2.48 21.05 16.99
C GLY A 14 1.73 22.16 16.23
N THR A 15 0.41 22.12 16.25
CA THR A 15 -0.45 23.08 15.57
C THR A 15 -1.16 23.97 16.59
N VAL A 16 -1.04 25.27 16.41
CA VAL A 16 -1.82 26.27 17.16
C VAL A 16 -2.88 26.85 16.25
N VAL A 17 -4.13 26.74 16.65
CA VAL A 17 -5.27 27.31 15.94
C VAL A 17 -5.83 28.46 16.75
N MET A 18 -6.19 29.54 16.08
CA MET A 18 -6.85 30.67 16.74
C MET A 18 -8.34 30.41 16.77
N HIS A 19 -8.89 30.37 17.98
CA HIS A 19 -10.34 30.26 18.22
C HIS A 19 -10.91 31.58 18.70
N ASP A 20 -12.16 31.83 18.39
CA ASP A 20 -12.88 32.96 18.95
C ASP A 20 -13.23 32.68 20.43
N ARG A 21 -13.04 33.70 21.26
CA ARG A 21 -13.10 33.55 22.72
C ARG A 21 -14.50 33.37 23.28
N ASP A 22 -15.52 33.83 22.57
CA ASP A 22 -16.89 33.82 23.05
C ASP A 22 -17.86 33.16 22.08
N ASN A 23 -18.87 32.47 22.65
CA ASN A 23 -20.09 32.07 21.92
C ASN A 23 -20.96 33.29 21.55
N SER A 24 -20.39 34.45 21.46
CA SER A 24 -21.07 35.70 21.07
C SER A 24 -21.42 35.61 19.58
N THR A 25 -22.66 35.85 19.26
CA THR A 25 -23.14 36.01 17.88
C THR A 25 -22.65 37.29 17.20
N ASP A 26 -21.95 38.13 17.95
CA ASP A 26 -21.38 39.38 17.42
C ASP A 26 -19.91 39.19 17.05
N PHE A 27 -19.67 38.83 15.80
CA PHE A 27 -18.34 38.59 15.24
C PHE A 27 -17.36 39.74 15.40
N ASN A 28 -17.86 40.98 15.59
CA ASN A 28 -17.01 42.15 15.77
C ASN A 28 -16.42 42.26 17.20
N LYS A 29 -16.90 41.45 18.14
CA LYS A 29 -16.43 41.44 19.55
C LYS A 29 -15.62 40.19 19.90
N CYS A 30 -15.48 39.26 18.99
CA CYS A 30 -14.71 38.06 19.22
C CYS A 30 -13.22 38.39 19.23
N THR A 31 -12.54 38.06 20.35
CA THR A 31 -11.09 38.18 20.43
C THR A 31 -10.51 36.80 20.19
N PRO A 32 -9.79 36.59 19.08
CA PRO A 32 -9.19 35.27 18.80
C PRO A 32 -8.12 34.94 19.85
N TYR A 33 -8.10 33.69 20.30
CA TYR A 33 -7.08 33.20 21.20
C TYR A 33 -6.43 31.92 20.65
N PRO A 34 -5.14 31.69 20.90
CA PRO A 34 -4.45 30.52 20.44
C PRO A 34 -4.87 29.27 21.23
N VAL A 35 -5.20 28.20 20.55
CA VAL A 35 -5.45 26.89 21.13
C VAL A 35 -4.45 25.90 20.54
N PHE A 36 -3.76 25.19 21.43
CA PHE A 36 -2.93 24.08 21.01
C PHE A 36 -3.84 22.90 20.64
N ILE A 37 -3.79 22.47 19.39
CA ILE A 37 -4.53 21.31 18.92
C ILE A 37 -3.55 20.17 18.74
N GLU A 38 -3.73 19.10 19.48
CA GLU A 38 -3.08 17.84 19.22
C GLU A 38 -3.63 17.28 17.91
N GLU A 39 -2.76 17.04 16.92
CA GLU A 39 -3.18 16.41 15.66
C GLU A 39 -3.50 14.94 15.91
N LYS A 40 -4.78 14.65 16.04
CA LYS A 40 -5.28 13.28 16.07
C LYS A 40 -5.30 12.73 14.67
N ASP A 41 -4.95 11.45 14.52
CA ASP A 41 -5.10 10.75 13.26
C ASP A 41 -6.59 10.58 12.86
N ALA A 42 -6.83 10.14 11.63
CA ALA A 42 -8.18 10.01 11.11
C ALA A 42 -8.99 8.94 11.85
N GLU A 43 -8.36 7.88 12.36
CA GLU A 43 -9.00 6.84 13.16
C GLU A 43 -9.56 7.42 14.48
N LEU A 44 -8.71 8.10 15.25
CA LEU A 44 -9.11 8.67 16.55
C LEU A 44 -10.23 9.69 16.37
N LYS A 45 -10.15 10.55 15.35
CA LYS A 45 -11.22 11.50 15.02
C LYS A 45 -12.52 10.80 14.65
N ALA A 46 -12.46 9.73 13.85
CA ALA A 46 -13.65 8.96 13.50
C ALA A 46 -14.33 8.37 14.74
N ARG A 47 -13.55 7.81 15.67
CA ARG A 47 -14.07 7.25 16.93
C ARG A 47 -14.72 8.32 17.80
N GLU A 48 -14.14 9.51 17.91
CA GLU A 48 -14.72 10.63 18.66
C GLU A 48 -16.03 11.10 18.06
N TYR A 49 -16.11 11.32 16.74
CA TYR A 49 -17.35 11.72 16.09
C TYR A 49 -18.44 10.65 16.21
N TYR A 50 -18.05 9.36 16.19
CA TYR A 50 -19.02 8.27 16.45
C TYR A 50 -19.64 8.37 17.84
N ILE A 51 -18.82 8.62 18.89
CA ILE A 51 -19.30 8.79 20.28
C ILE A 51 -20.22 10.02 20.40
N MET A 52 -19.92 11.07 19.64
CA MET A 52 -20.73 12.29 19.58
C MET A 52 -22.01 12.13 18.73
N HIS A 53 -22.23 10.97 18.11
CA HIS A 53 -23.31 10.70 17.15
C HIS A 53 -23.29 11.63 15.91
N ASP A 54 -22.15 12.26 15.61
CA ASP A 54 -21.94 13.00 14.38
C ASP A 54 -21.47 12.07 13.26
N TYR A 55 -22.42 11.28 12.72
CA TYR A 55 -22.14 10.27 11.70
C TYR A 55 -21.63 10.86 10.38
N PRO A 56 -22.07 12.02 9.89
CA PRO A 56 -21.48 12.64 8.70
C PRO A 56 -20.01 13.01 8.89
N ALA A 57 -19.64 13.64 10.00
CA ALA A 57 -18.24 13.97 10.29
C ALA A 57 -17.41 12.70 10.51
N CYS A 58 -17.98 11.69 11.18
CA CYS A 58 -17.36 10.38 11.33
C CYS A 58 -17.06 9.75 9.97
N GLY A 59 -18.02 9.71 9.06
CA GLY A 59 -17.86 9.15 7.71
C GLY A 59 -16.75 9.83 6.91
N GLN A 60 -16.60 11.16 7.04
CA GLN A 60 -15.50 11.88 6.41
C GLN A 60 -14.12 11.45 6.96
N GLN A 61 -14.00 11.21 8.27
CA GLN A 61 -12.75 10.72 8.86
C GLN A 61 -12.50 9.25 8.49
N LEU A 62 -13.52 8.41 8.43
CA LEU A 62 -13.39 7.03 7.95
C LEU A 62 -12.88 6.98 6.50
N ARG A 63 -13.35 7.88 5.65
CA ARG A 63 -12.84 7.99 4.29
C ARG A 63 -11.35 8.33 4.27
N LYS A 64 -10.92 9.33 5.06
CA LYS A 64 -9.50 9.69 5.18
C LYS A 64 -8.67 8.53 5.71
N TRP A 65 -9.14 7.87 6.76
CA TRP A 65 -8.46 6.70 7.32
C TRP A 65 -8.30 5.59 6.28
N CYS A 66 -9.35 5.29 5.51
CA CYS A 66 -9.29 4.34 4.41
C CYS A 66 -8.26 4.76 3.33
N GLU A 67 -8.25 6.03 2.94
CA GLU A 67 -7.29 6.58 1.97
C GLU A 67 -5.85 6.48 2.48
N ASP A 68 -5.61 6.74 3.76
CA ASP A 68 -4.30 6.65 4.42
C ASP A 68 -3.80 5.20 4.47
N ILE A 69 -4.65 4.25 4.90
CA ILE A 69 -4.31 2.83 4.89
C ILE A 69 -3.92 2.38 3.49
N LEU A 70 -4.76 2.64 2.49
CA LEU A 70 -4.51 2.20 1.11
C LEU A 70 -3.30 2.89 0.48
N SER A 71 -3.01 4.14 0.85
CA SER A 71 -1.80 4.84 0.40
C SER A 71 -0.52 4.20 0.96
N ASN A 72 -0.58 3.70 2.19
CA ASN A 72 0.55 3.01 2.83
C ASN A 72 0.69 1.55 2.37
N LEU A 73 -0.43 0.92 2.00
CA LEU A 73 -0.48 -0.46 1.55
C LEU A 73 0.09 -0.63 0.14
N TYR A 74 -0.25 0.25 -0.79
CA TYR A 74 0.10 0.13 -2.20
C TYR A 74 1.49 0.64 -2.54
N PRO A 75 2.20 0.00 -3.48
CA PRO A 75 3.40 0.58 -4.10
C PRO A 75 3.02 1.81 -4.94
N ASP A 76 3.98 2.73 -5.10
CA ASP A 76 3.77 3.97 -5.86
C ASP A 76 3.23 3.76 -7.28
N THR A 77 3.57 2.62 -7.88
CA THR A 77 3.10 2.24 -9.23
C THR A 77 1.59 2.01 -9.30
N LEU A 78 0.97 1.61 -8.19
CA LEU A 78 -0.49 1.42 -8.09
C LEU A 78 -1.21 2.66 -7.58
N LEU A 79 -0.50 3.61 -6.97
CA LEU A 79 -1.07 4.87 -6.52
C LEU A 79 -1.25 5.89 -7.64
N ARG A 80 -0.69 5.63 -8.83
CA ARG A 80 -0.74 6.51 -9.99
C ARG A 80 -1.24 5.79 -11.22
N LYS A 81 -2.05 6.48 -12.02
CA LYS A 81 -2.53 6.00 -13.31
C LYS A 81 -2.38 7.06 -14.40
N ARG A 82 -2.32 6.63 -15.65
CA ARG A 82 -2.34 7.54 -16.78
C ARG A 82 -3.81 7.91 -17.08
N ASP A 83 -4.10 9.21 -17.06
CA ASP A 83 -5.41 9.71 -17.46
C ASP A 83 -5.57 9.50 -18.98
N PRO A 84 -6.58 8.74 -19.43
CA PRO A 84 -6.77 8.44 -20.84
C PRO A 84 -7.12 9.67 -21.68
N ARG A 85 -7.66 10.74 -21.08
CA ARG A 85 -8.06 11.97 -21.78
C ARG A 85 -6.89 12.94 -21.97
N THR A 86 -6.07 13.10 -20.95
CA THR A 86 -4.98 14.09 -20.95
C THR A 86 -3.61 13.48 -21.19
N GLY A 87 -3.49 12.16 -21.06
CA GLY A 87 -2.22 11.43 -21.10
C GLY A 87 -1.29 11.71 -19.91
N LYS A 88 -1.70 12.53 -18.96
CA LYS A 88 -0.91 12.88 -17.77
C LYS A 88 -1.03 11.78 -16.70
N THR A 89 0.00 11.66 -15.88
CA THR A 89 -0.04 10.81 -14.69
C THR A 89 -0.82 11.54 -13.59
N VAL A 90 -1.85 10.87 -13.06
CA VAL A 90 -2.71 11.36 -11.97
C VAL A 90 -2.76 10.32 -10.87
N ASP A 91 -3.08 10.74 -9.66
CA ASP A 91 -3.28 9.83 -8.54
C ASP A 91 -4.55 8.99 -8.75
N THR A 92 -4.51 7.74 -8.29
CA THR A 92 -5.68 6.86 -8.30
C THR A 92 -6.71 7.33 -7.28
N SER A 93 -7.99 7.25 -7.65
CA SER A 93 -9.09 7.54 -6.72
C SER A 93 -9.24 6.45 -5.66
N LEU A 94 -9.95 6.76 -4.56
CA LEU A 94 -10.31 5.76 -3.56
C LEU A 94 -11.03 4.56 -4.20
N ASN A 95 -11.91 4.82 -5.17
CA ASN A 95 -12.60 3.75 -5.91
C ASN A 95 -11.63 2.83 -6.65
N ASP A 96 -10.67 3.40 -7.39
CA ASP A 96 -9.66 2.61 -8.10
C ASP A 96 -8.89 1.70 -7.14
N ARG A 97 -8.49 2.25 -5.98
CA ARG A 97 -7.74 1.51 -4.96
C ARG A 97 -8.54 0.37 -4.35
N ILE A 98 -9.81 0.60 -3.99
CA ILE A 98 -10.67 -0.45 -3.42
C ILE A 98 -10.98 -1.55 -4.45
N VAL A 99 -11.19 -1.19 -5.72
CA VAL A 99 -11.40 -2.19 -6.79
C VAL A 99 -10.20 -3.10 -6.97
N CYS A 100 -8.98 -2.55 -6.90
CA CYS A 100 -7.74 -3.32 -7.04
C CYS A 100 -7.34 -4.10 -5.78
N LEU A 101 -7.99 -3.86 -4.62
CA LEU A 101 -7.56 -4.38 -3.33
C LEU A 101 -7.52 -5.92 -3.29
N SER A 102 -8.55 -6.58 -3.82
CA SER A 102 -8.61 -8.04 -3.86
C SER A 102 -7.44 -8.66 -4.63
N ASP A 103 -7.16 -8.11 -5.82
CA ASP A 103 -6.06 -8.62 -6.64
C ASP A 103 -4.70 -8.30 -6.04
N TYR A 104 -4.58 -7.13 -5.40
CA TYR A 104 -3.38 -6.77 -4.67
C TYR A 104 -3.10 -7.74 -3.52
N CYS A 105 -4.08 -7.97 -2.64
CA CYS A 105 -3.93 -8.88 -1.52
C CYS A 105 -3.57 -10.30 -1.97
N LYS A 106 -4.23 -10.82 -3.02
CA LYS A 106 -3.91 -12.13 -3.59
C LYS A 106 -2.46 -12.23 -4.09
N LYS A 107 -1.99 -11.20 -4.81
CA LYS A 107 -0.62 -11.18 -5.35
C LYS A 107 0.44 -11.07 -4.26
N GLU A 108 0.13 -10.36 -3.19
CA GLU A 108 1.04 -10.18 -2.04
C GLU A 108 0.86 -11.27 -0.96
N PHE A 109 0.01 -12.29 -1.22
CA PHE A 109 -0.29 -13.38 -0.28
C PHE A 109 -0.87 -12.91 1.05
N ILE A 110 -1.70 -11.86 1.00
CA ILE A 110 -2.38 -11.28 2.15
C ILE A 110 -3.79 -11.86 2.23
N ASP A 111 -4.15 -12.40 3.40
CA ASP A 111 -5.49 -12.89 3.69
C ASP A 111 -6.38 -11.74 4.17
N PHE A 112 -7.26 -11.27 3.26
CA PHE A 112 -8.24 -10.22 3.55
C PHE A 112 -9.50 -10.45 2.71
N ASP A 113 -10.61 -10.78 3.38
CA ASP A 113 -11.86 -11.18 2.71
C ASP A 113 -12.92 -10.06 2.67
N ASP A 114 -12.80 -9.02 3.50
CA ASP A 114 -13.84 -7.98 3.67
C ASP A 114 -13.90 -6.95 2.50
N PHE A 115 -13.18 -7.17 1.38
CA PHE A 115 -13.12 -6.23 0.27
C PHE A 115 -14.46 -5.98 -0.44
N LYS A 116 -15.36 -6.96 -0.44
CA LYS A 116 -16.72 -6.82 -1.02
C LYS A 116 -17.55 -5.86 -0.20
N ASP A 117 -17.53 -6.03 1.12
CA ASP A 117 -18.25 -5.17 2.05
C ASP A 117 -17.68 -3.76 2.04
N LEU A 118 -16.37 -3.62 2.01
CA LEU A 118 -15.70 -2.32 1.88
C LEU A 118 -16.14 -1.58 0.61
N LYS A 119 -16.30 -2.29 -0.52
CA LYS A 119 -16.80 -1.71 -1.77
C LYS A 119 -18.22 -1.19 -1.63
N ILE A 120 -19.11 -1.96 -0.98
CA ILE A 120 -20.51 -1.56 -0.74
C ILE A 120 -20.54 -0.32 0.16
N TYR A 121 -19.82 -0.32 1.27
CA TYR A 121 -19.78 0.81 2.20
C TYR A 121 -19.10 2.05 1.60
N LYS A 122 -18.15 1.87 0.69
CA LYS A 122 -17.56 3.00 -0.06
C LYS A 122 -18.64 3.74 -0.84
N ASP A 123 -19.50 3.02 -1.56
CA ASP A 123 -20.55 3.63 -2.38
C ASP A 123 -21.66 4.25 -1.52
N ASN A 124 -22.07 3.57 -0.46
CA ASN A 124 -23.23 3.97 0.35
C ASN A 124 -22.89 5.01 1.42
N VAL A 125 -21.66 5.02 1.96
CA VAL A 125 -21.26 5.88 3.07
C VAL A 125 -20.10 6.80 2.70
N LEU A 126 -18.92 6.24 2.36
CA LEU A 126 -17.70 7.04 2.20
C LEU A 126 -17.77 8.04 1.04
N ASN A 127 -18.49 7.74 -0.04
CA ASN A 127 -18.70 8.66 -1.15
C ASN A 127 -19.82 9.66 -0.84
N THR A 128 -20.91 9.22 -0.20
CA THR A 128 -22.05 10.07 0.16
C THR A 128 -21.64 11.24 1.03
N VAL A 129 -20.82 10.99 2.07
CA VAL A 129 -20.32 12.07 2.96
C VAL A 129 -19.42 13.06 2.25
N SER A 130 -18.77 12.69 1.15
CA SER A 130 -17.90 13.59 0.39
C SER A 130 -18.67 14.54 -0.55
N HIS A 131 -19.90 14.19 -0.92
CA HIS A 131 -20.74 14.95 -1.84
C HIS A 131 -21.88 15.71 -1.18
N TYR A 132 -21.95 15.71 0.16
CA TYR A 132 -22.98 16.42 0.94
C TYR A 132 -24.40 16.04 0.51
N ASP A 133 -24.66 14.77 0.27
CA ASP A 133 -26.00 14.30 -0.03
C ASP A 133 -26.83 14.18 1.26
N VAL A 134 -27.56 15.25 1.58
CA VAL A 134 -28.42 15.33 2.77
C VAL A 134 -29.58 14.33 2.71
N SER A 135 -29.87 13.77 1.54
CA SER A 135 -31.01 12.85 1.33
C SER A 135 -30.74 11.41 1.76
N SER A 136 -29.47 11.05 1.93
CA SER A 136 -29.07 9.68 2.30
C SER A 136 -28.70 9.60 3.78
N PRO A 137 -29.55 9.03 4.65
CA PRO A 137 -29.24 8.88 6.07
C PRO A 137 -28.09 7.89 6.26
N ILE A 138 -27.14 8.24 7.14
CA ILE A 138 -26.03 7.38 7.54
C ILE A 138 -26.38 6.78 8.90
N TYR A 139 -26.28 5.46 9.01
CA TYR A 139 -26.64 4.74 10.22
C TYR A 139 -25.39 4.35 11.04
N GLY A 140 -25.53 4.42 12.38
CA GLY A 140 -24.44 4.07 13.29
C GLY A 140 -23.90 2.65 13.11
N ASN A 141 -24.76 1.69 12.73
CA ASN A 141 -24.33 0.30 12.47
C ASN A 141 -23.45 0.18 11.22
N GLU A 142 -23.70 0.98 10.18
CA GLU A 142 -22.86 1.02 8.98
C GLU A 142 -21.48 1.57 9.32
N ILE A 143 -21.45 2.67 10.08
CA ILE A 143 -20.20 3.26 10.59
C ILE A 143 -19.38 2.25 11.39
N LEU A 144 -20.02 1.50 12.32
CA LEU A 144 -19.32 0.47 13.09
C LEU A 144 -18.78 -0.67 12.21
N SER A 145 -19.52 -1.06 11.19
CA SER A 145 -19.07 -2.11 10.26
C SER A 145 -17.86 -1.64 9.47
N ILE A 146 -17.86 -0.40 8.98
CA ILE A 146 -16.72 0.20 8.30
C ILE A 146 -15.53 0.27 9.23
N MET A 147 -15.69 0.74 10.48
CA MET A 147 -14.61 0.79 11.46
C MET A 147 -13.97 -0.57 11.68
N LYS A 148 -14.77 -1.64 11.79
CA LYS A 148 -14.27 -3.01 11.95
C LYS A 148 -13.44 -3.46 10.75
N ILE A 149 -13.91 -3.19 9.53
CA ILE A 149 -13.21 -3.53 8.30
C ILE A 149 -11.91 -2.74 8.19
N LEU A 150 -11.93 -1.43 8.45
CA LEU A 150 -10.73 -0.60 8.40
C LEU A 150 -9.72 -1.00 9.49
N SER A 151 -10.16 -1.34 10.70
CA SER A 151 -9.26 -1.84 11.75
C SER A 151 -8.59 -3.15 11.35
N LYS A 152 -9.28 -4.08 10.68
CA LYS A 152 -8.66 -5.30 10.13
C LYS A 152 -7.67 -4.96 9.02
N LEU A 153 -8.05 -4.06 8.11
CA LEU A 153 -7.20 -3.63 7.01
C LEU A 153 -5.95 -2.91 7.50
N ASP A 154 -6.05 -2.14 8.58
CA ASP A 154 -4.92 -1.43 9.20
C ASP A 154 -3.94 -2.37 9.91
N LEU A 155 -4.38 -3.54 10.38
CA LEU A 155 -3.50 -4.59 10.88
C LEU A 155 -2.61 -5.20 9.79
N ILE A 156 -2.99 -5.05 8.52
CA ILE A 156 -2.20 -5.43 7.35
C ILE A 156 -1.15 -4.35 7.02
N ARG A 157 -0.69 -3.57 7.98
CA ARG A 157 0.39 -2.60 7.78
C ARG A 157 1.64 -3.34 7.33
N LEU A 158 1.83 -3.32 6.03
CA LEU A 158 3.03 -3.86 5.43
C LEU A 158 4.19 -2.94 5.80
N ASN A 159 5.08 -3.41 6.63
CA ASN A 159 6.37 -2.78 6.84
C ASN A 159 7.17 -2.89 5.53
N LYS A 160 6.87 -1.99 4.59
CA LYS A 160 7.59 -1.91 3.32
C LYS A 160 9.01 -1.41 3.61
N LYS A 161 9.93 -2.31 3.83
CA LYS A 161 11.34 -1.98 3.91
C LYS A 161 11.92 -2.02 2.50
N GLN A 162 12.39 -0.89 2.01
CA GLN A 162 13.14 -0.86 0.76
C GLN A 162 14.59 -1.29 1.01
N ILE A 163 15.06 -2.21 0.19
CA ILE A 163 16.46 -2.67 0.21
C ILE A 163 17.11 -2.23 -1.09
N ASP A 164 18.26 -1.55 -0.97
CA ASP A 164 19.09 -1.20 -2.10
C ASP A 164 19.76 -2.47 -2.66
N VAL A 165 19.61 -2.65 -3.97
CA VAL A 165 20.14 -3.81 -4.68
C VAL A 165 20.76 -3.37 -6.00
N ASN A 166 21.65 -4.20 -6.54
CA ASN A 166 22.08 -4.03 -7.91
C ASN A 166 20.98 -4.46 -8.87
N ARG A 167 20.93 -3.83 -10.05
CA ARG A 167 19.91 -4.14 -11.06
C ARG A 167 20.03 -5.56 -11.62
N LYS A 168 21.17 -6.22 -11.46
CA LYS A 168 21.40 -7.61 -11.87
C LYS A 168 21.36 -8.51 -10.66
N LEU A 169 20.34 -9.33 -10.58
CA LEU A 169 20.10 -10.27 -9.50
C LEU A 169 20.16 -11.70 -10.03
N GLY A 170 20.39 -12.67 -9.15
CA GLY A 170 20.34 -14.08 -9.43
C GLY A 170 19.26 -14.77 -8.61
N ILE A 171 18.48 -15.69 -9.22
CA ILE A 171 17.60 -16.61 -8.50
C ILE A 171 18.30 -17.96 -8.51
N GLU A 172 18.67 -18.47 -7.34
CA GLU A 172 19.33 -19.78 -7.21
C GLU A 172 18.31 -20.88 -6.96
N LEU A 173 18.29 -21.86 -7.85
CA LEU A 173 17.39 -23.00 -7.81
C LEU A 173 18.19 -24.30 -7.77
N THR A 174 17.60 -25.32 -7.18
CA THR A 174 18.09 -26.69 -7.28
C THR A 174 17.05 -27.50 -8.05
N ALA A 175 17.42 -28.04 -9.21
CA ALA A 175 16.56 -28.88 -10.04
C ALA A 175 16.29 -30.24 -9.37
N ASP A 176 15.27 -30.98 -9.83
CA ASP A 176 14.90 -32.32 -9.30
C ASP A 176 16.06 -33.32 -9.31
N ASP A 177 16.94 -33.19 -10.29
CA ASP A 177 18.13 -34.06 -10.44
C ASP A 177 19.34 -33.59 -9.62
N GLY A 178 19.17 -32.54 -8.78
CA GLY A 178 20.21 -32.00 -7.90
C GLY A 178 21.13 -30.97 -8.59
N ARG A 179 20.92 -30.63 -9.86
CA ARG A 179 21.70 -29.59 -10.56
C ARG A 179 21.42 -28.20 -10.00
N ALA A 180 22.48 -27.40 -9.88
CA ALA A 180 22.34 -25.98 -9.54
C ALA A 180 22.00 -25.15 -10.79
N VAL A 181 20.93 -24.35 -10.72
CA VAL A 181 20.48 -23.46 -11.78
C VAL A 181 20.38 -22.06 -11.24
N THR A 182 21.06 -21.09 -11.89
CA THR A 182 20.95 -19.67 -11.54
C THR A 182 20.28 -18.91 -12.68
N ILE A 183 19.14 -18.28 -12.39
CA ILE A 183 18.42 -17.43 -13.33
C ILE A 183 18.88 -15.99 -13.12
N CYS A 184 19.60 -15.44 -14.09
CA CYS A 184 20.06 -14.04 -14.05
C CYS A 184 18.98 -13.11 -14.57
N ILE A 185 18.55 -12.17 -13.73
CA ILE A 185 17.52 -11.20 -14.02
C ILE A 185 18.06 -9.77 -13.95
N ASP A 186 17.55 -8.91 -14.82
CA ASP A 186 17.73 -7.46 -14.78
C ASP A 186 16.43 -6.83 -14.26
N ILE A 187 16.51 -5.95 -13.26
CA ILE A 187 15.39 -5.15 -12.75
C ILE A 187 15.59 -3.67 -13.09
N ARG A 188 14.51 -2.91 -13.20
CA ARG A 188 14.59 -1.47 -13.53
C ARG A 188 14.93 -0.61 -12.32
N SER A 189 14.46 -1.04 -11.13
CA SER A 189 14.70 -0.33 -9.86
C SER A 189 16.01 -0.81 -9.24
N ASP A 190 16.69 0.09 -8.55
CA ASP A 190 17.80 -0.23 -7.63
C ASP A 190 17.33 -0.58 -6.22
N LYS A 191 16.01 -0.67 -6.04
CA LYS A 191 15.36 -1.00 -4.77
C LYS A 191 14.27 -2.04 -4.96
N ILE A 192 14.19 -2.97 -4.02
CA ILE A 192 13.08 -3.91 -3.87
C ILE A 192 12.36 -3.68 -2.53
N ASN A 193 11.05 -3.92 -2.51
CA ASN A 193 10.27 -3.85 -1.29
C ASN A 193 10.21 -5.23 -0.63
N ILE A 194 10.54 -5.28 0.67
CA ILE A 194 10.29 -6.42 1.53
C ILE A 194 9.01 -6.13 2.31
N LEU A 195 8.04 -7.03 2.17
CA LEU A 195 6.76 -6.96 2.87
C LEU A 195 6.86 -7.88 4.10
N GLU A 196 6.36 -7.39 5.24
CA GLU A 196 6.22 -8.17 6.45
C GLU A 196 4.73 -8.20 6.83
N TYR A 197 4.17 -9.41 6.90
CA TYR A 197 2.77 -9.65 7.24
C TYR A 197 2.68 -10.89 8.11
N ASN A 198 2.01 -10.79 9.27
CA ASN A 198 1.88 -11.86 10.26
C ASN A 198 3.21 -12.50 10.72
N GLY A 199 4.31 -11.73 10.68
CA GLY A 199 5.65 -12.21 11.02
C GLY A 199 6.41 -12.88 9.87
N ASP A 200 5.76 -13.12 8.74
CA ASP A 200 6.39 -13.62 7.53
C ASP A 200 6.93 -12.46 6.69
N LYS A 201 8.11 -12.66 6.12
CA LYS A 201 8.75 -11.71 5.21
C LYS A 201 8.75 -12.26 3.79
N ASN A 202 8.32 -11.43 2.85
CA ASN A 202 8.29 -11.75 1.43
C ASN A 202 8.77 -10.56 0.58
N ILE A 203 9.27 -10.86 -0.62
CA ILE A 203 9.52 -9.83 -1.63
C ILE A 203 8.16 -9.40 -2.21
N SER A 204 7.94 -8.08 -2.37
CA SER A 204 6.73 -7.60 -3.03
C SER A 204 6.62 -8.10 -4.47
N TYR A 205 5.40 -8.48 -4.87
CA TYR A 205 5.10 -8.92 -6.23
C TYR A 205 5.45 -7.88 -7.31
N TYR A 206 5.38 -6.60 -6.99
CA TYR A 206 5.37 -5.50 -7.97
C TYR A 206 6.76 -5.05 -8.46
N THR A 207 7.71 -5.97 -8.59
CA THR A 207 9.02 -5.68 -9.18
C THR A 207 9.17 -6.38 -10.52
N LYS A 208 9.08 -5.61 -11.63
CA LYS A 208 9.28 -6.13 -12.99
C LYS A 208 10.72 -6.53 -13.22
N CYS A 209 10.92 -7.65 -13.91
CA CYS A 209 12.24 -8.13 -14.27
C CYS A 209 12.33 -8.63 -15.72
N THR A 210 13.56 -8.69 -16.23
CA THR A 210 13.87 -9.29 -17.53
C THR A 210 14.90 -10.38 -17.33
N VAL A 211 14.59 -11.60 -17.73
CA VAL A 211 15.54 -12.71 -17.70
C VAL A 211 16.47 -12.59 -18.90
N CYS A 212 17.76 -12.51 -18.64
CA CYS A 212 18.78 -12.30 -19.66
C CYS A 212 19.71 -13.50 -19.83
N LYS A 213 19.88 -14.33 -18.81
CA LYS A 213 20.82 -15.45 -18.85
C LYS A 213 20.40 -16.54 -17.85
N ILE A 214 20.69 -17.77 -18.18
CA ILE A 214 20.60 -18.92 -17.25
C ILE A 214 22.00 -19.53 -17.14
N ILE A 215 22.37 -19.90 -15.93
CA ILE A 215 23.57 -20.69 -15.66
C ILE A 215 23.11 -22.06 -15.17
N ASP A 216 23.23 -23.09 -15.99
CA ASP A 216 22.86 -24.46 -15.67
C ASP A 216 24.11 -25.27 -15.40
N ASN A 217 24.25 -25.73 -14.16
CA ASN A 217 25.41 -26.48 -13.67
C ASN A 217 26.76 -25.81 -14.07
N GLY A 218 26.84 -24.47 -13.88
CA GLY A 218 28.00 -23.65 -14.22
C GLY A 218 28.12 -23.29 -15.68
N THR A 219 27.30 -23.82 -16.58
CA THR A 219 27.34 -23.51 -18.02
C THR A 219 26.39 -22.32 -18.32
N PRO A 220 26.90 -21.17 -18.78
CA PRO A 220 26.08 -20.03 -19.11
C PRO A 220 25.34 -20.18 -20.44
N MET A 221 24.04 -19.87 -20.45
CA MET A 221 23.17 -19.85 -21.64
C MET A 221 22.48 -18.50 -21.73
N ASP A 222 22.76 -17.74 -22.79
CA ASP A 222 22.09 -16.47 -23.02
C ASP A 222 20.67 -16.70 -23.58
N ILE A 223 19.71 -15.93 -23.06
CA ILE A 223 18.33 -15.96 -23.55
C ILE A 223 18.15 -14.90 -24.63
N ASN A 224 17.82 -15.35 -25.85
CA ASN A 224 17.54 -14.47 -26.96
C ASN A 224 16.28 -14.94 -27.73
N PRO A 225 15.19 -14.12 -27.83
CA PRO A 225 15.05 -12.80 -27.21
C PRO A 225 14.91 -12.86 -25.68
N LYS A 226 15.35 -11.80 -25.00
CA LYS A 226 15.17 -11.66 -23.54
C LYS A 226 13.68 -11.67 -23.20
N VAL A 227 13.33 -12.35 -22.12
CA VAL A 227 11.94 -12.49 -21.66
C VAL A 227 11.70 -11.55 -20.47
N THR A 228 10.67 -10.71 -20.57
CA THR A 228 10.26 -9.78 -19.53
C THR A 228 9.04 -10.33 -18.80
N TYR A 229 9.07 -10.27 -17.47
CA TYR A 229 7.99 -10.67 -16.58
C TYR A 229 7.51 -9.44 -15.79
N ASP A 230 6.22 -9.41 -15.46
CA ASP A 230 5.63 -8.33 -14.67
C ASP A 230 6.06 -8.39 -13.21
N SER A 231 6.56 -9.54 -12.77
CA SER A 231 7.07 -9.76 -11.41
C SER A 231 8.25 -10.72 -11.40
N ILE A 232 9.15 -10.55 -10.41
CA ILE A 232 10.20 -11.54 -10.12
C ILE A 232 9.57 -12.89 -9.74
N TYR A 233 8.40 -12.88 -9.06
CA TYR A 233 7.66 -14.12 -8.75
C TYR A 233 7.20 -14.87 -9.99
N GLU A 234 6.73 -14.18 -11.03
CA GLU A 234 6.34 -14.84 -12.29
C GLU A 234 7.51 -15.53 -12.96
N ALA A 235 8.66 -14.87 -12.99
CA ALA A 235 9.89 -15.50 -13.47
C ALA A 235 10.28 -16.71 -12.61
N TYR A 236 10.24 -16.55 -11.28
CA TYR A 236 10.57 -17.59 -10.33
C TYR A 236 9.69 -18.83 -10.52
N TRP A 237 8.36 -18.69 -10.54
CA TRP A 237 7.43 -19.81 -10.73
C TRP A 237 7.56 -20.48 -12.10
N TYR A 238 7.78 -19.70 -13.16
CA TYR A 238 8.01 -20.25 -14.49
C TYR A 238 9.23 -21.19 -14.48
N TYR A 239 10.34 -20.76 -13.87
CA TYR A 239 11.56 -21.56 -13.87
C TYR A 239 11.53 -22.71 -12.85
N ILE A 240 10.84 -22.57 -11.73
CA ILE A 240 10.52 -23.71 -10.85
C ILE A 240 9.83 -24.82 -11.64
N GLY A 241 8.75 -24.49 -12.36
CA GLY A 241 8.03 -25.47 -13.16
C GLY A 241 8.88 -26.07 -14.28
N ARG A 242 9.76 -25.26 -14.88
CA ARG A 242 10.63 -25.73 -15.98
C ARG A 242 11.72 -26.69 -15.52
N TYR A 243 12.26 -26.49 -14.33
CA TYR A 243 13.37 -27.32 -13.80
C TYR A 243 12.93 -28.31 -12.72
N GLY A 244 11.63 -28.40 -12.43
CA GLY A 244 11.08 -29.30 -11.43
C GLY A 244 11.51 -28.98 -9.99
N CYS A 245 11.82 -27.72 -9.69
CA CYS A 245 12.32 -27.32 -8.38
C CYS A 245 11.23 -27.35 -7.30
N ASP A 246 11.63 -27.42 -6.02
CA ASP A 246 10.71 -27.34 -4.90
C ASP A 246 9.99 -25.96 -4.88
N SER A 247 8.67 -25.98 -5.00
CA SER A 247 7.81 -24.79 -5.02
C SER A 247 7.51 -24.22 -3.63
N THR A 248 7.93 -24.89 -2.56
CA THR A 248 7.70 -24.43 -1.17
C THR A 248 8.73 -23.41 -0.71
N ILE A 249 9.81 -23.21 -1.45
CA ILE A 249 10.89 -22.30 -1.08
C ILE A 249 10.46 -20.87 -1.33
N ASN A 250 10.56 -20.00 -0.31
CA ASN A 250 10.27 -18.57 -0.43
C ASN A 250 11.32 -17.88 -1.32
N LEU A 251 10.88 -17.05 -2.26
CA LEU A 251 11.74 -16.28 -3.17
C LEU A 251 12.81 -15.45 -2.43
N LEU A 252 12.50 -14.92 -1.23
CA LEU A 252 13.44 -14.19 -0.40
C LEU A 252 14.70 -15.02 -0.04
N ASN A 253 14.56 -16.36 0.03
CA ASN A 253 15.65 -17.26 0.40
C ASN A 253 16.58 -17.62 -0.77
N VAL A 254 16.11 -17.45 -2.01
CA VAL A 254 16.84 -17.86 -3.22
C VAL A 254 17.27 -16.68 -4.10
N LEU A 255 16.77 -15.47 -3.83
CA LEU A 255 17.18 -14.27 -4.57
C LEU A 255 18.47 -13.71 -4.01
N GLN A 256 19.45 -13.50 -4.90
CA GLN A 256 20.77 -12.98 -4.57
C GLN A 256 21.08 -11.67 -5.29
N ASP A 257 21.83 -10.84 -4.59
CA ASP A 257 22.48 -9.65 -5.12
C ASP A 257 24.00 -9.78 -4.93
N HIS A 258 24.72 -9.99 -6.04
CA HIS A 258 26.19 -10.23 -6.05
C HIS A 258 26.65 -11.31 -5.06
N GLY A 259 25.96 -12.47 -5.05
CA GLY A 259 26.32 -13.59 -4.19
C GLY A 259 25.87 -13.48 -2.73
N THR A 260 25.16 -12.40 -2.38
CA THR A 260 24.56 -12.24 -1.04
C THR A 260 23.05 -12.43 -1.14
N PHE A 261 22.47 -13.33 -0.36
CA PHE A 261 21.03 -13.53 -0.34
C PHE A 261 20.31 -12.29 0.19
N ILE A 262 19.16 -11.96 -0.42
CA ILE A 262 18.38 -10.79 -0.02
C ILE A 262 17.89 -10.89 1.43
N LYS A 263 17.57 -12.09 1.90
CA LYS A 263 17.21 -12.35 3.32
C LYS A 263 18.25 -11.84 4.31
N ASP A 264 19.54 -11.90 3.93
CA ASP A 264 20.66 -11.51 4.79
C ASP A 264 20.87 -9.99 4.81
N LYS A 265 20.23 -9.26 3.89
CA LYS A 265 20.22 -7.80 3.80
C LYS A 265 19.00 -7.16 4.49
N SER A 266 17.97 -7.96 4.82
CA SER A 266 16.67 -7.49 5.31
C SER A 266 16.64 -7.18 6.82
#